data_322bae05583887973f80fe6f61a4d1b3
#
_entry.id   322bae05583887973f80fe6f61a4d1b3
#
_cell.length_a   1.000
_cell.length_b   1.000
_cell.length_c   1.000
_cell.angle_alpha   90.00
_cell.angle_beta   90.00
_cell.angle_gamma   90.00
#
_symmetry.space_group_name_H-M   'P 1'
#
loop_
_entity.id
_entity.type
_entity.pdbx_description
1 polymer ?
#
loop_
_entity_poly.entity_id
_entity_poly.type
_entity_poly.pdbx_seq_one_letter_code
_entity_poly.pdbx_strand_id
1 'polypeptide(L)'
;MFRRNFLFGKDGGTANLIDVGSEDLYQPGKGYGFVTEKNRREQKLLQIRELNSSFDTMYWYQNEQLSFLKEDENGCYLDSAEEVAALERQSGEPMSGSPRRIPLIFKVDVPRQGNYRITLTIRSEEEMGEILIFTGRRRLAFHGTVGAGEFTYTMITNVCDIVPVGYSRIFADKTVDIAVLADRPRISALTVEEVNGPTVYLAGDSTVTDQPGDYPYYPGTCYCGWGQMLPAYFDTRVAVSNHSHSGLTTDSFRKEGHYAVISQYSKPGDYVFFQFGHNDQKLPGLQAKGGYRANLQRYIKENQAKGVYPVLVTPIARNTWRLRDQTYLDLLEEFADVCLELGAQYGIPVLDLHAHSKKYVLEKGLQDAKPIFFPGDYTHTNDFGAYKMAGYVAQEIREKCKGHSERAYAYLAECVTDGFGAWEPVGQ
;
A
#
# COMPACT_ATOMS: atom_id res chain seq x y z
N MET A 1 26.41 -5.40 -2.65
CA MET A 1 25.06 -5.35 -2.04
C MET A 1 24.90 -3.95 -1.47
N PHE A 2 23.85 -3.22 -1.83
CA PHE A 2 23.61 -1.86 -1.35
C PHE A 2 23.22 -1.89 0.12
N ARG A 3 23.78 -0.97 0.92
CA ARG A 3 23.40 -0.72 2.29
C ARG A 3 23.75 0.71 2.68
N ARG A 4 22.81 1.42 3.30
CA ARG A 4 23.03 2.73 3.93
C ARG A 4 22.50 2.70 5.37
N ASN A 5 23.28 3.29 6.26
CA ASN A 5 22.91 3.41 7.68
C ASN A 5 22.88 4.89 8.03
N PHE A 6 21.80 5.34 8.65
CA PHE A 6 21.56 6.71 9.05
C PHE A 6 21.38 6.80 10.57
N LEU A 7 21.95 7.83 11.17
CA LEU A 7 21.72 8.23 12.55
C LEU A 7 21.15 9.64 12.55
N PHE A 8 20.07 9.84 13.30
CA PHE A 8 19.32 11.09 13.30
C PHE A 8 19.50 11.84 14.61
N GLY A 9 19.58 13.20 14.55
CA GLY A 9 19.74 14.08 15.70
C GLY A 9 21.19 14.43 16.00
N LYS A 10 21.40 15.03 17.17
CA LYS A 10 22.70 15.53 17.60
C LYS A 10 23.51 14.43 18.26
N ASP A 11 24.63 14.11 17.70
CA ASP A 11 25.71 13.21 18.12
C ASP A 11 25.83 11.89 17.39
N GLY A 12 26.90 11.77 16.67
CA GLY A 12 27.16 10.49 16.09
C GLY A 12 28.53 10.12 15.73
N GLY A 13 29.23 10.67 14.97
CA GLY A 13 30.65 10.42 14.67
C GLY A 13 31.14 8.96 14.70
N THR A 14 30.34 7.96 14.30
CA THR A 14 30.81 6.60 14.11
C THR A 14 31.09 6.31 12.64
N ALA A 15 32.26 5.76 12.34
CA ALA A 15 32.62 5.34 10.99
C ALA A 15 31.53 4.41 10.41
N ASN A 16 31.04 4.70 9.20
CA ASN A 16 29.98 4.00 8.46
C ASN A 16 28.51 4.40 8.75
N LEU A 17 28.25 5.45 9.54
CA LEU A 17 26.93 6.05 9.69
C LEU A 17 26.88 7.38 8.94
N ILE A 18 25.71 7.69 8.37
CA ILE A 18 25.39 8.99 7.79
C ILE A 18 24.62 9.77 8.85
N ASP A 19 25.21 10.84 9.37
CA ASP A 19 24.54 11.71 10.31
C ASP A 19 23.48 12.55 9.56
N VAL A 20 22.29 12.67 10.15
CA VAL A 20 21.14 13.36 9.59
C VAL A 20 20.55 14.31 10.62
N GLY A 21 20.59 15.59 10.32
CA GLY A 21 19.93 16.65 11.10
C GLY A 21 18.57 17.05 10.53
N SER A 22 17.86 17.90 11.23
CA SER A 22 16.55 18.43 10.81
C SER A 22 16.60 19.26 9.52
N GLU A 23 17.76 19.83 9.19
CA GLU A 23 17.99 20.61 7.97
C GLU A 23 18.33 19.75 6.74
N ASP A 24 18.47 18.43 6.92
CA ASP A 24 18.84 17.51 5.85
C ASP A 24 17.64 17.16 4.95
N LEU A 25 17.21 18.14 4.16
CA LEU A 25 16.14 17.97 3.21
C LEU A 25 16.58 17.12 2.02
N TYR A 26 15.66 16.34 1.48
CA TYR A 26 15.94 15.50 0.31
C TYR A 26 16.31 16.33 -0.92
N GLN A 27 17.40 15.91 -1.54
CA GLN A 27 17.88 16.41 -2.82
C GLN A 27 18.38 15.24 -3.68
N PRO A 28 18.05 15.18 -4.97
CA PRO A 28 18.46 14.06 -5.84
C PRO A 28 19.98 13.85 -5.86
N GLY A 29 20.78 14.93 -5.84
CA GLY A 29 22.26 14.83 -5.82
C GLY A 29 22.83 14.32 -4.49
N LYS A 30 22.13 14.50 -3.37
CA LYS A 30 22.46 13.97 -2.04
C LYS A 30 21.98 12.52 -1.89
N GLY A 31 20.84 12.20 -2.48
CA GLY A 31 20.26 10.88 -2.51
C GLY A 31 19.62 10.42 -1.21
N TYR A 32 19.34 11.33 -0.28
CA TYR A 32 18.54 11.09 0.93
C TYR A 32 18.10 12.40 1.58
N GLY A 33 17.12 12.33 2.46
CA GLY A 33 16.71 13.45 3.30
C GLY A 33 15.22 13.44 3.62
N PHE A 34 14.82 14.39 4.48
CA PHE A 34 13.42 14.61 4.80
C PHE A 34 12.70 15.28 3.64
N VAL A 35 11.48 14.84 3.38
CA VAL A 35 10.65 15.42 2.33
C VAL A 35 9.69 16.42 2.93
N THR A 36 9.84 17.67 2.52
CA THR A 36 8.98 18.78 2.91
C THR A 36 8.11 19.19 1.72
N GLU A 37 7.13 20.05 1.96
CA GLU A 37 6.31 20.63 0.90
C GLU A 37 7.16 21.31 -0.19
N LYS A 38 8.20 22.03 0.22
CA LYS A 38 9.10 22.70 -0.72
C LYS A 38 9.78 21.71 -1.65
N ASN A 39 10.40 20.66 -1.10
CA ASN A 39 11.01 19.62 -1.93
C ASN A 39 9.99 18.93 -2.83
N ARG A 40 8.79 18.68 -2.32
CA ARG A 40 7.72 18.04 -3.04
C ARG A 40 7.25 18.86 -4.24
N ARG A 41 7.09 20.17 -4.06
CA ARG A 41 6.77 21.08 -5.16
C ARG A 41 7.84 21.07 -6.25
N GLU A 42 9.09 21.12 -5.85
CA GLU A 42 10.21 21.07 -6.77
C GLU A 42 10.26 19.73 -7.52
N GLN A 43 10.07 18.60 -6.82
CA GLN A 43 9.97 17.28 -7.44
C GLN A 43 8.76 17.15 -8.35
N LYS A 44 7.60 17.61 -7.90
CA LYS A 44 6.38 17.62 -8.70
C LYS A 44 6.53 18.46 -9.98
N LEU A 45 7.21 19.58 -9.90
CA LEU A 45 7.52 20.42 -11.07
C LEU A 45 8.48 19.73 -12.04
N LEU A 46 9.48 19.01 -11.53
CA LEU A 46 10.38 18.20 -12.35
C LEU A 46 9.62 17.05 -13.02
N GLN A 47 8.78 16.34 -12.26
CA GLN A 47 7.95 15.25 -12.79
C GLN A 47 6.92 15.76 -13.81
N ILE A 48 6.31 16.91 -13.58
CA ILE A 48 5.40 17.54 -14.54
C ILE A 48 6.11 17.84 -15.86
N ARG A 49 7.37 18.27 -15.83
CA ARG A 49 8.17 18.53 -17.04
C ARG A 49 8.53 17.24 -17.77
N GLU A 50 8.92 16.20 -17.06
CA GLU A 50 9.36 14.93 -17.65
C GLU A 50 8.20 14.04 -18.08
N LEU A 51 7.14 13.96 -17.26
CA LEU A 51 6.02 13.04 -17.45
C LEU A 51 4.73 13.74 -17.85
N ASN A 52 4.71 15.08 -17.84
CA ASN A 52 3.50 15.88 -18.02
C ASN A 52 2.38 15.46 -17.05
N SER A 53 2.73 15.09 -15.82
CA SER A 53 1.82 14.61 -14.80
C SER A 53 2.13 15.15 -13.41
N SER A 54 1.12 15.13 -12.56
CA SER A 54 1.25 15.45 -11.13
C SER A 54 1.56 14.22 -10.28
N PHE A 55 1.99 13.12 -10.89
CA PHE A 55 2.32 11.89 -10.18
C PHE A 55 3.52 12.12 -9.26
N ASP A 56 3.39 11.67 -8.02
CA ASP A 56 4.42 11.74 -6.99
C ASP A 56 4.55 10.38 -6.31
N THR A 57 5.79 9.94 -6.08
CA THR A 57 6.08 8.71 -5.35
C THR A 57 5.65 8.77 -3.89
N MET A 58 5.49 9.96 -3.34
CA MET A 58 5.13 10.18 -1.93
C MET A 58 3.70 9.81 -1.59
N TYR A 59 2.79 9.84 -2.51
CA TYR A 59 1.41 9.41 -2.36
C TYR A 59 0.63 10.03 -1.19
N TRP A 60 0.92 11.31 -0.90
CA TRP A 60 0.19 12.11 0.07
C TRP A 60 -0.37 13.36 -0.58
N TYR A 61 -1.64 13.65 -0.38
CA TYR A 61 -2.18 14.96 -0.71
C TYR A 61 -1.57 15.99 0.23
N GLN A 62 -1.23 17.15 -0.29
CA GLN A 62 -0.69 18.21 0.53
C GLN A 62 -1.41 19.53 0.33
N ASN A 63 -1.65 20.20 1.44
CA ASN A 63 -1.84 21.63 1.48
C ASN A 63 -0.49 22.33 1.66
N GLU A 64 -0.42 23.63 1.41
CA GLU A 64 0.79 24.43 1.17
C GLU A 64 1.73 24.65 2.36
N GLN A 65 1.68 23.88 3.43
CA GLN A 65 2.36 24.23 4.67
C GLN A 65 3.52 23.31 5.03
N LEU A 66 4.52 23.96 5.61
CA LEU A 66 5.76 23.35 6.01
C LEU A 66 5.72 22.88 7.42
N SER A 67 6.24 21.72 7.61
CA SER A 67 6.51 21.11 8.88
C SER A 67 7.65 21.78 9.63
N PHE A 68 7.48 21.96 10.94
CA PHE A 68 8.53 22.30 11.87
C PHE A 68 9.29 21.03 12.25
N LEU A 69 10.21 20.63 11.41
CA LEU A 69 11.12 19.54 11.71
C LEU A 69 12.12 19.99 12.78
N LYS A 70 12.20 19.23 13.85
CA LYS A 70 13.06 19.47 15.02
C LYS A 70 14.01 18.31 15.24
N GLU A 71 15.04 18.51 16.05
CA GLU A 71 15.98 17.45 16.44
C GLU A 71 16.41 17.58 17.90
N ASP A 72 16.68 16.44 18.52
CA ASP A 72 17.27 16.31 19.85
C ASP A 72 18.26 15.11 19.87
N GLU A 73 18.73 14.69 21.07
CA GLU A 73 19.61 13.54 21.23
C GLU A 73 18.95 12.20 20.84
N ASN A 74 17.64 12.15 20.77
CA ASN A 74 16.86 10.95 20.44
C ASN A 74 16.49 10.85 18.95
N GLY A 75 16.79 11.89 18.15
CA GLY A 75 16.55 11.86 16.69
C GLY A 75 15.88 13.11 16.15
N CYS A 76 15.41 13.02 14.92
CA CYS A 76 14.61 14.04 14.26
C CYS A 76 13.11 13.75 14.42
N TYR A 77 12.33 14.76 14.73
CA TYR A 77 10.90 14.62 15.00
C TYR A 77 10.06 15.80 14.50
N LEU A 78 8.77 15.59 14.44
CA LEU A 78 7.76 16.55 14.04
C LEU A 78 6.70 16.68 15.14
N ASP A 79 6.29 17.88 15.48
CA ASP A 79 5.13 18.10 16.35
C ASP A 79 3.86 18.17 15.49
N SER A 80 3.24 17.01 15.28
CA SER A 80 2.11 16.88 14.38
C SER A 80 0.87 17.63 14.88
N ALA A 81 0.64 17.66 16.19
CA ALA A 81 -0.49 18.36 16.78
C ALA A 81 -0.34 19.88 16.64
N GLU A 82 0.88 20.42 16.84
CA GLU A 82 1.16 21.84 16.65
C GLU A 82 0.93 22.27 15.20
N GLU A 83 1.36 21.46 14.24
CA GLU A 83 1.16 21.71 12.81
C GLU A 83 -0.31 21.65 12.40
N VAL A 84 -1.05 20.63 12.86
CA VAL A 84 -2.50 20.54 12.60
C VAL A 84 -3.20 21.79 13.14
N ALA A 85 -2.89 22.20 14.36
CA ALA A 85 -3.45 23.42 14.95
C ALA A 85 -3.08 24.69 14.17
N ALA A 86 -1.88 24.74 13.58
CA ALA A 86 -1.46 25.85 12.71
C ALA A 86 -2.27 25.89 11.40
N LEU A 87 -2.52 24.72 10.79
CA LEU A 87 -3.36 24.58 9.59
C LEU A 87 -4.81 24.99 9.86
N GLU A 88 -5.37 24.60 11.01
CA GLU A 88 -6.73 24.99 11.43
C GLU A 88 -6.86 26.52 11.60
N ARG A 89 -5.87 27.14 12.25
CA ARG A 89 -5.85 28.60 12.42
C ARG A 89 -5.80 29.33 11.08
N GLN A 90 -5.12 28.77 10.09
CA GLN A 90 -4.97 29.39 8.78
C GLN A 90 -6.20 29.19 7.89
N SER A 91 -6.80 28.02 7.88
CA SER A 91 -8.00 27.71 7.09
C SER A 91 -9.26 28.38 7.66
N GLY A 92 -9.25 28.72 8.96
CA GLY A 92 -10.44 29.19 9.68
C GLY A 92 -11.50 28.12 9.91
N GLU A 93 -11.23 26.87 9.51
CA GLU A 93 -12.13 25.73 9.70
C GLU A 93 -11.52 24.72 10.68
N PRO A 94 -12.26 24.31 11.73
CA PRO A 94 -11.80 23.23 12.58
C PRO A 94 -11.78 21.92 11.77
N MET A 95 -10.66 21.25 11.76
CA MET A 95 -10.54 19.90 11.21
C MET A 95 -11.20 18.92 12.19
N SER A 96 -12.55 19.00 12.29
CA SER A 96 -13.33 18.30 13.29
C SER A 96 -13.23 16.78 13.18
N GLY A 97 -13.09 16.12 14.29
CA GLY A 97 -13.44 14.70 14.53
C GLY A 97 -12.30 13.76 14.45
N SER A 98 -11.43 13.41 15.11
CA SER A 98 -10.34 12.42 15.20
C SER A 98 -8.94 13.03 15.06
N PRO A 99 -7.96 12.50 15.77
CA PRO A 99 -6.60 13.02 15.72
C PRO A 99 -6.03 12.88 14.31
N ARG A 100 -5.95 14.00 13.60
CA ARG A 100 -5.27 14.05 12.30
C ARG A 100 -3.77 14.13 12.56
N ARG A 101 -2.99 13.48 11.70
CA ARG A 101 -1.54 13.37 11.85
C ARG A 101 -0.84 13.83 10.59
N ILE A 102 0.33 14.42 10.80
CA ILE A 102 1.22 14.81 9.70
C ILE A 102 2.31 13.78 9.55
N PRO A 103 2.51 13.21 8.35
CA PRO A 103 3.55 12.21 8.15
C PRO A 103 4.95 12.85 8.20
N LEU A 104 5.83 12.30 9.02
CA LEU A 104 7.28 12.53 8.94
C LEU A 104 7.85 11.60 7.88
N ILE A 105 8.32 12.18 6.77
CA ILE A 105 8.70 11.41 5.60
C ILE A 105 10.19 11.55 5.33
N PHE A 106 10.89 10.40 5.21
CA PHE A 106 12.28 10.31 4.84
C PHE A 106 12.44 9.48 3.56
N LYS A 107 13.22 9.98 2.62
CA LYS A 107 13.47 9.37 1.31
C LYS A 107 14.94 8.99 1.17
N VAL A 108 15.19 7.83 0.54
CA VAL A 108 16.53 7.32 0.26
C VAL A 108 16.60 6.83 -1.18
N ASP A 109 17.54 7.36 -1.97
CA ASP A 109 17.82 6.84 -3.30
C ASP A 109 18.49 5.47 -3.22
N VAL A 110 18.04 4.57 -4.09
CA VAL A 110 18.58 3.22 -4.23
C VAL A 110 19.13 3.00 -5.65
N PRO A 111 20.12 2.11 -5.83
CA PRO A 111 20.81 1.98 -7.11
C PRO A 111 19.94 1.37 -8.22
N ARG A 112 18.94 0.57 -7.86
CA ARG A 112 18.08 -0.15 -8.81
C ARG A 112 16.76 -0.58 -8.19
N GLN A 113 15.83 -0.99 -9.03
CA GLN A 113 14.61 -1.65 -8.64
C GLN A 113 14.90 -2.99 -7.97
N GLY A 114 14.08 -3.38 -6.98
CA GLY A 114 14.27 -4.60 -6.20
C GLY A 114 13.67 -4.52 -4.81
N ASN A 115 13.99 -5.50 -3.99
CA ASN A 115 13.51 -5.60 -2.62
C ASN A 115 14.53 -4.98 -1.66
N TYR A 116 14.04 -4.17 -0.74
CA TYR A 116 14.83 -3.49 0.28
C TYR A 116 14.28 -3.78 1.67
N ARG A 117 15.17 -4.24 2.55
CA ARG A 117 14.88 -4.34 3.99
C ARG A 117 15.16 -3.00 4.62
N ILE A 118 14.24 -2.56 5.45
CA ILE A 118 14.30 -1.32 6.20
C ILE A 118 14.26 -1.69 7.68
N THR A 119 15.26 -1.26 8.44
CA THR A 119 15.22 -1.32 9.91
C THR A 119 15.14 0.10 10.43
N LEU A 120 14.01 0.43 11.04
CA LEU A 120 13.72 1.73 11.63
C LEU A 120 13.84 1.63 13.15
N THR A 121 14.58 2.54 13.77
CA THR A 121 14.65 2.69 15.23
C THR A 121 14.08 4.05 15.63
N ILE A 122 13.25 4.03 16.65
CA ILE A 122 12.65 5.22 17.28
C ILE A 122 13.03 5.17 18.76
N ARG A 123 13.56 6.28 19.28
CA ARG A 123 13.84 6.46 20.71
C ARG A 123 13.00 7.61 21.24
N SER A 124 12.26 7.39 22.32
CA SER A 124 11.45 8.42 22.96
C SER A 124 11.46 8.22 24.47
N GLU A 125 11.62 9.31 25.22
CA GLU A 125 11.51 9.28 26.68
C GLU A 125 10.05 9.18 27.15
N GLU A 126 9.10 9.58 26.26
CA GLU A 126 7.68 9.56 26.52
C GLU A 126 6.99 8.44 25.69
N GLU A 127 5.83 8.00 26.14
CA GLU A 127 4.96 7.12 25.36
C GLU A 127 4.53 7.83 24.08
N MET A 128 4.68 7.17 22.95
CA MET A 128 4.32 7.71 21.64
C MET A 128 2.87 7.39 21.23
N GLY A 129 2.20 6.52 21.98
CA GLY A 129 0.85 6.08 21.64
C GLY A 129 0.78 5.29 20.34
N GLU A 130 -0.29 5.47 19.59
CA GLU A 130 -0.49 4.81 18.31
C GLU A 130 0.44 5.36 17.23
N ILE A 131 1.16 4.47 16.57
CA ILE A 131 2.06 4.76 15.45
C ILE A 131 1.62 4.00 14.21
N LEU A 132 1.67 4.67 13.07
CA LEU A 132 1.57 4.07 11.74
C LEU A 132 2.89 4.28 11.00
N ILE A 133 3.39 3.23 10.36
CA ILE A 133 4.56 3.32 9.48
C ILE A 133 4.13 2.84 8.09
N PHE A 134 4.39 3.67 7.10
CA PHE A 134 4.15 3.35 5.70
C PHE A 134 5.44 3.38 4.90
N THR A 135 5.48 2.59 3.84
CA THR A 135 6.58 2.60 2.86
C THR A 135 6.07 2.85 1.45
N GLY A 136 6.93 3.41 0.60
CA GLY A 136 6.62 3.67 -0.79
C GLY A 136 5.33 4.48 -0.95
N ARG A 137 4.40 4.00 -1.76
CA ARG A 137 3.12 4.66 -2.06
C ARG A 137 2.07 4.41 -0.97
N ARG A 138 2.36 4.81 0.26
CA ARG A 138 1.48 4.66 1.44
C ARG A 138 1.08 3.19 1.71
N ARG A 139 2.02 2.25 1.56
CA ARG A 139 1.79 0.85 1.91
C ARG A 139 2.06 0.64 3.40
N LEU A 140 1.08 0.10 4.13
CA LEU A 140 1.17 -0.10 5.57
C LEU A 140 2.23 -1.15 5.92
N ALA A 141 3.23 -0.75 6.68
CA ALA A 141 4.28 -1.63 7.20
C ALA A 141 4.11 -1.93 8.69
N PHE A 142 3.56 -0.99 9.47
CA PHE A 142 3.32 -1.17 10.91
C PHE A 142 2.11 -0.35 11.37
N HIS A 143 1.34 -0.94 12.29
CA HIS A 143 0.31 -0.28 13.09
C HIS A 143 0.37 -0.84 14.51
N GLY A 144 0.48 0.03 15.49
CA GLY A 144 0.48 -0.38 16.89
C GLY A 144 0.81 0.75 17.86
N THR A 145 0.76 0.44 19.16
CA THR A 145 1.12 1.36 20.23
C THR A 145 2.59 1.17 20.61
N VAL A 146 3.32 2.26 20.73
CA VAL A 146 4.74 2.27 21.13
C VAL A 146 4.89 3.05 22.42
N GLY A 147 5.45 2.38 23.45
CA GLY A 147 5.77 2.97 24.73
C GLY A 147 7.05 3.82 24.71
N ALA A 148 7.41 4.34 25.88
CA ALA A 148 8.70 5.00 26.07
C ALA A 148 9.86 4.00 25.93
N GLY A 149 11.03 4.48 25.52
CA GLY A 149 12.25 3.71 25.32
C GLY A 149 12.67 3.58 23.86
N GLU A 150 13.31 2.47 23.52
CA GLU A 150 13.75 2.16 22.16
C GLU A 150 12.80 1.15 21.51
N PHE A 151 12.24 1.53 20.38
CA PHE A 151 11.44 0.66 19.50
C PHE A 151 12.20 0.46 18.19
N THR A 152 12.46 -0.79 17.83
CA THR A 152 13.05 -1.14 16.53
C THR A 152 12.12 -2.06 15.75
N TYR A 153 11.83 -1.69 14.52
CA TYR A 153 10.99 -2.46 13.62
C TYR A 153 11.68 -2.71 12.28
N THR A 154 11.60 -3.94 11.80
CA THR A 154 12.17 -4.35 10.51
C THR A 154 11.04 -4.71 9.55
N MET A 155 11.06 -4.10 8.37
CA MET A 155 10.09 -4.26 7.29
C MET A 155 10.77 -4.48 5.96
N ILE A 156 10.01 -4.89 4.96
CA ILE A 156 10.49 -5.04 3.58
C ILE A 156 9.60 -4.23 2.64
N THR A 157 10.21 -3.60 1.65
CA THR A 157 9.47 -2.92 0.58
C THR A 157 10.03 -3.31 -0.78
N ASN A 158 9.21 -3.24 -1.81
CA ASN A 158 9.66 -3.35 -3.19
C ASN A 158 9.68 -1.97 -3.84
N VAL A 159 10.79 -1.65 -4.49
CA VAL A 159 10.96 -0.49 -5.38
C VAL A 159 10.86 -1.00 -6.80
N CYS A 160 9.92 -0.47 -7.57
CA CYS A 160 9.68 -0.89 -8.94
C CYS A 160 9.16 0.27 -9.77
N ASP A 161 9.49 0.26 -11.05
CA ASP A 161 8.90 1.15 -12.03
C ASP A 161 7.38 0.98 -12.07
N ILE A 162 6.69 2.04 -12.42
CA ILE A 162 5.22 2.04 -12.52
C ILE A 162 4.75 2.76 -13.77
N VAL A 163 3.52 2.49 -14.18
CA VAL A 163 2.80 3.29 -15.16
C VAL A 163 1.79 4.15 -14.38
N PRO A 164 1.91 5.49 -14.38
CA PRO A 164 0.92 6.35 -13.73
C PRO A 164 -0.45 6.29 -14.43
N VAL A 165 -1.52 6.55 -13.66
CA VAL A 165 -2.89 6.56 -14.20
C VAL A 165 -3.02 7.55 -15.38
N GLY A 166 -3.62 7.10 -16.47
CA GLY A 166 -3.83 7.92 -17.67
C GLY A 166 -2.60 8.17 -18.53
N TYR A 167 -1.48 7.50 -18.21
CA TYR A 167 -0.24 7.59 -18.99
C TYR A 167 0.17 6.22 -19.50
N SER A 168 0.84 6.23 -20.67
CA SER A 168 1.46 5.04 -21.26
C SER A 168 2.97 5.00 -21.05
N ARG A 169 3.52 5.93 -20.26
CA ARG A 169 4.96 6.01 -20.00
C ARG A 169 5.28 5.40 -18.65
N ILE A 170 6.39 4.67 -18.61
CA ILE A 170 6.95 4.12 -17.40
C ILE A 170 7.60 5.26 -16.59
N PHE A 171 7.24 5.36 -15.32
CA PHE A 171 7.94 6.16 -14.32
C PHE A 171 8.96 5.27 -13.61
N ALA A 172 10.23 5.62 -13.73
CA ALA A 172 11.33 4.91 -13.08
C ALA A 172 11.38 5.32 -11.60
N ASP A 173 10.98 4.42 -10.72
CA ASP A 173 11.13 4.61 -9.28
C ASP A 173 12.43 3.95 -8.79
N LYS A 174 13.27 4.74 -8.12
CA LYS A 174 14.53 4.31 -7.51
C LYS A 174 14.67 4.89 -6.11
N THR A 175 13.55 4.97 -5.37
CA THR A 175 13.54 5.52 -4.02
C THR A 175 12.85 4.59 -3.04
N VAL A 176 13.40 4.55 -1.83
CA VAL A 176 12.72 4.01 -0.66
C VAL A 176 12.18 5.19 0.12
N ASP A 177 10.87 5.22 0.30
CA ASP A 177 10.16 6.23 1.08
C ASP A 177 9.62 5.60 2.35
N ILE A 178 9.83 6.28 3.49
CA ILE A 178 9.33 5.88 4.81
C ILE A 178 8.56 7.05 5.39
N ALA A 179 7.32 6.81 5.80
CA ALA A 179 6.48 7.78 6.48
C ALA A 179 6.11 7.26 7.86
N VAL A 180 6.41 8.02 8.90
CA VAL A 180 6.03 7.74 10.28
C VAL A 180 4.95 8.72 10.68
N LEU A 181 3.84 8.21 11.21
CA LEU A 181 2.72 9.00 11.72
C LEU A 181 2.47 8.65 13.18
N ALA A 182 2.45 9.66 14.00
CA ALA A 182 2.14 9.65 15.43
C ALA A 182 1.74 11.07 15.83
N ASP A 183 1.44 11.32 17.08
CA ASP A 183 1.26 12.68 17.58
C ASP A 183 2.58 13.45 17.53
N ARG A 184 3.68 12.74 17.79
CA ARG A 184 5.07 13.22 17.65
C ARG A 184 5.91 12.21 16.86
N PRO A 185 5.73 12.08 15.55
CA PRO A 185 6.48 11.10 14.76
C PRO A 185 7.98 11.43 14.81
N ARG A 186 8.80 10.37 14.96
CA ARG A 186 10.26 10.48 15.17
C ARG A 186 11.00 9.40 14.40
N ILE A 187 12.22 9.73 13.99
CA ILE A 187 13.20 8.77 13.45
C ILE A 187 14.52 8.97 14.19
N SER A 188 15.06 7.91 14.78
CA SER A 188 16.33 7.93 15.52
C SER A 188 17.46 7.25 14.77
N ALA A 189 17.19 6.12 14.12
CA ALA A 189 18.12 5.46 13.22
C ALA A 189 17.38 4.73 12.10
N LEU A 190 18.06 4.58 10.97
CA LEU A 190 17.51 3.89 9.81
C LEU A 190 18.60 3.11 9.08
N THR A 191 18.30 1.86 8.77
CA THR A 191 19.11 1.07 7.82
C THR A 191 18.26 0.71 6.62
N VAL A 192 18.78 0.94 5.42
CA VAL A 192 18.19 0.49 4.16
C VAL A 192 19.19 -0.41 3.46
N GLU A 193 18.82 -1.67 3.22
CA GLU A 193 19.68 -2.64 2.57
C GLU A 193 18.94 -3.44 1.48
N GLU A 194 19.63 -3.65 0.37
CA GLU A 194 19.12 -4.50 -0.71
C GLU A 194 19.09 -5.97 -0.27
N VAL A 195 17.98 -6.65 -0.53
CA VAL A 195 17.80 -8.05 -0.18
C VAL A 195 17.25 -8.87 -1.34
N ASN A 196 17.59 -10.15 -1.35
CA ASN A 196 16.99 -11.11 -2.27
C ASN A 196 15.79 -11.78 -1.59
N GLY A 197 14.74 -12.02 -2.35
CA GLY A 197 13.53 -12.70 -1.91
C GLY A 197 12.46 -12.65 -3.00
N PRO A 198 11.40 -13.44 -2.86
CA PRO A 198 10.26 -13.35 -3.76
C PRO A 198 9.49 -12.05 -3.56
N THR A 199 8.82 -11.65 -4.64
CA THR A 199 7.94 -10.48 -4.67
C THR A 199 6.52 -10.94 -5.04
N VAL A 200 5.53 -10.44 -4.32
CA VAL A 200 4.12 -10.52 -4.69
C VAL A 200 3.77 -9.27 -5.49
N TYR A 201 3.59 -9.42 -6.78
CA TYR A 201 3.09 -8.36 -7.66
C TYR A 201 1.56 -8.36 -7.63
N LEU A 202 0.96 -7.20 -7.46
CA LEU A 202 -0.49 -7.03 -7.48
C LEU A 202 -0.94 -6.39 -8.79
N ALA A 203 -1.85 -7.05 -9.47
CA ALA A 203 -2.49 -6.62 -10.70
C ALA A 203 -4.00 -6.50 -10.45
N GLY A 204 -4.54 -5.30 -10.54
CA GLY A 204 -5.93 -5.06 -10.20
C GLY A 204 -6.43 -3.66 -10.54
N ASP A 205 -7.63 -3.38 -10.05
CA ASP A 205 -8.32 -2.11 -10.21
C ASP A 205 -8.23 -1.21 -8.96
N SER A 206 -9.13 -0.25 -8.83
CA SER A 206 -9.18 0.72 -7.71
C SER A 206 -9.34 0.09 -6.33
N THR A 207 -9.87 -1.12 -6.24
CA THR A 207 -10.06 -1.82 -4.96
C THR A 207 -8.79 -2.46 -4.41
N VAL A 208 -7.75 -2.55 -5.25
CA VAL A 208 -6.43 -3.11 -4.91
C VAL A 208 -5.35 -2.04 -4.82
N THR A 209 -5.50 -0.93 -5.55
CA THR A 209 -4.43 0.04 -5.82
C THR A 209 -3.95 0.80 -4.59
N ASP A 210 -2.70 1.26 -4.68
CA ASP A 210 -2.18 2.27 -3.76
C ASP A 210 -2.87 3.61 -4.06
N GLN A 211 -3.53 4.17 -3.07
CA GLN A 211 -4.25 5.45 -3.15
C GLN A 211 -3.52 6.52 -2.32
N PRO A 212 -3.57 7.80 -2.72
CA PRO A 212 -3.00 8.87 -1.92
C PRO A 212 -3.74 9.04 -0.60
N GLY A 213 -3.03 9.51 0.42
CA GLY A 213 -3.58 9.88 1.71
C GLY A 213 -3.80 11.37 1.83
N ASP A 214 -4.81 11.79 2.60
CA ASP A 214 -5.05 13.19 2.93
C ASP A 214 -3.88 13.78 3.72
N TYR A 215 -3.80 15.09 3.72
CA TYR A 215 -2.85 15.83 4.52
C TYR A 215 -3.58 17.01 5.21
N PRO A 216 -3.69 17.05 6.52
CA PRO A 216 -3.29 16.03 7.51
C PRO A 216 -4.07 14.72 7.38
N TYR A 217 -3.41 13.61 7.68
CA TYR A 217 -3.95 12.26 7.49
C TYR A 217 -4.89 11.82 8.60
N TYR A 218 -5.99 11.20 8.17
CA TYR A 218 -6.86 10.41 9.00
C TYR A 218 -7.33 9.15 8.24
N PRO A 219 -7.23 7.94 8.81
CA PRO A 219 -7.43 6.68 8.07
C PRO A 219 -8.84 6.46 7.54
N GLY A 220 -9.87 7.10 8.08
CA GLY A 220 -11.26 6.93 7.61
C GLY A 220 -11.65 7.80 6.42
N THR A 221 -10.82 8.76 6.00
CA THR A 221 -11.15 9.78 4.99
C THR A 221 -10.47 9.59 3.65
N CYS A 222 -9.59 8.61 3.52
CA CYS A 222 -8.87 8.33 2.28
C CYS A 222 -9.43 7.11 1.57
N TYR A 223 -9.38 7.10 0.24
CA TYR A 223 -9.48 5.86 -0.50
C TYR A 223 -8.28 4.96 -0.20
N CYS A 224 -8.51 3.66 -0.14
CA CYS A 224 -7.46 2.68 0.06
C CYS A 224 -7.83 1.34 -0.58
N GLY A 225 -6.96 0.80 -1.41
CA GLY A 225 -7.09 -0.56 -1.89
C GLY A 225 -6.46 -1.58 -0.93
N TRP A 226 -6.99 -2.80 -0.85
CA TRP A 226 -6.46 -3.82 0.05
C TRP A 226 -4.99 -4.17 -0.23
N GLY A 227 -4.54 -4.04 -1.47
CA GLY A 227 -3.13 -4.28 -1.81
C GLY A 227 -2.16 -3.33 -1.12
N GLN A 228 -2.62 -2.13 -0.76
CA GLN A 228 -1.86 -1.15 0.00
C GLN A 228 -1.67 -1.56 1.47
N MET A 229 -2.59 -2.36 2.01
CA MET A 229 -2.55 -2.85 3.39
C MET A 229 -1.98 -4.27 3.51
N LEU A 230 -1.83 -5.00 2.40
CA LEU A 230 -1.33 -6.38 2.41
C LEU A 230 0.07 -6.55 3.00
N PRO A 231 1.03 -5.61 2.84
CA PRO A 231 2.36 -5.76 3.46
C PRO A 231 2.32 -5.94 4.99
N ALA A 232 1.31 -5.40 5.66
CA ALA A 232 1.11 -5.57 7.10
C ALA A 232 0.90 -7.03 7.56
N TYR A 233 0.55 -7.90 6.63
CA TYR A 233 0.28 -9.32 6.86
C TYR A 233 1.39 -10.25 6.39
N PHE A 234 2.51 -9.71 5.91
CA PHE A 234 3.69 -10.50 5.56
C PHE A 234 4.85 -10.20 6.49
N ASP A 235 5.68 -11.23 6.72
CA ASP A 235 6.98 -11.02 7.34
C ASP A 235 8.03 -10.51 6.33
N THR A 236 9.27 -10.36 6.78
CA THR A 236 10.35 -9.78 5.97
C THR A 236 10.93 -10.72 4.91
N ARG A 237 10.30 -11.86 4.64
CA ARG A 237 10.73 -12.80 3.59
C ARG A 237 10.12 -12.51 2.23
N VAL A 238 9.01 -11.77 2.18
CA VAL A 238 8.25 -11.47 0.95
C VAL A 238 7.97 -9.97 0.87
N ALA A 239 8.26 -9.36 -0.27
CA ALA A 239 7.90 -7.98 -0.55
C ALA A 239 6.64 -7.89 -1.41
N VAL A 240 5.91 -6.78 -1.31
CA VAL A 240 4.72 -6.51 -2.13
C VAL A 240 5.00 -5.36 -3.10
N SER A 241 4.69 -5.55 -4.37
CA SER A 241 4.78 -4.56 -5.45
C SER A 241 3.41 -4.34 -6.08
N ASN A 242 2.77 -3.21 -5.82
CA ASN A 242 1.42 -2.94 -6.28
C ASN A 242 1.41 -2.12 -7.57
N HIS A 243 0.92 -2.74 -8.67
CA HIS A 243 0.78 -2.15 -10.00
C HIS A 243 -0.67 -1.88 -10.39
N SER A 244 -1.60 -2.10 -9.47
CA SER A 244 -3.02 -1.85 -9.67
C SER A 244 -3.30 -0.36 -9.82
N HIS A 245 -4.32 0.00 -10.62
CA HIS A 245 -4.77 1.37 -10.77
C HIS A 245 -6.28 1.48 -10.94
N SER A 246 -6.80 2.62 -10.53
CA SER A 246 -8.23 2.95 -10.63
C SER A 246 -8.72 2.88 -12.10
N GLY A 247 -9.89 2.28 -12.29
CA GLY A 247 -10.53 2.19 -13.61
C GLY A 247 -10.06 1.05 -14.50
N LEU A 248 -8.99 0.34 -14.14
CA LEU A 248 -8.44 -0.73 -14.98
C LEU A 248 -9.35 -1.96 -15.03
N THR A 249 -9.33 -2.60 -16.19
CA THR A 249 -9.93 -3.90 -16.49
C THR A 249 -8.85 -4.93 -16.78
N THR A 250 -9.21 -6.20 -16.90
CA THR A 250 -8.29 -7.25 -17.36
C THR A 250 -7.65 -6.96 -18.72
N ASP A 251 -8.29 -6.17 -19.56
CA ASP A 251 -7.81 -5.80 -20.90
C ASP A 251 -6.94 -4.53 -20.86
N SER A 252 -7.44 -3.45 -20.22
CA SER A 252 -6.72 -2.17 -20.16
C SER A 252 -5.43 -2.26 -19.34
N PHE A 253 -5.38 -3.07 -18.29
CA PHE A 253 -4.17 -3.33 -17.51
C PHE A 253 -3.00 -3.79 -18.40
N ARG A 254 -3.29 -4.57 -19.42
CA ARG A 254 -2.30 -5.00 -20.43
C ARG A 254 -2.03 -3.91 -21.45
N LYS A 255 -3.07 -3.32 -22.01
CA LYS A 255 -2.96 -2.34 -23.10
C LYS A 255 -2.23 -1.07 -22.69
N GLU A 256 -2.41 -0.64 -21.45
CA GLU A 256 -1.78 0.54 -20.89
C GLU A 256 -0.36 0.29 -20.36
N GLY A 257 0.14 -0.96 -20.43
CA GLY A 257 1.53 -1.29 -20.12
C GLY A 257 1.80 -1.72 -18.67
N HIS A 258 0.81 -1.73 -17.78
CA HIS A 258 1.01 -2.12 -16.38
C HIS A 258 1.52 -3.57 -16.26
N TYR A 259 0.94 -4.49 -17.03
CA TYR A 259 1.41 -5.87 -17.05
C TYR A 259 2.82 -6.02 -17.66
N ALA A 260 3.19 -5.16 -18.60
CA ALA A 260 4.54 -5.18 -19.18
C ALA A 260 5.61 -4.90 -18.13
N VAL A 261 5.34 -3.96 -17.20
CA VAL A 261 6.24 -3.68 -16.06
C VAL A 261 6.36 -4.91 -15.15
N ILE A 262 5.24 -5.51 -14.73
CA ILE A 262 5.29 -6.76 -13.95
C ILE A 262 6.09 -7.83 -14.70
N SER A 263 5.81 -8.02 -15.98
CA SER A 263 6.53 -9.01 -16.80
C SER A 263 8.01 -8.72 -16.93
N GLN A 264 8.43 -7.45 -16.92
CA GLN A 264 9.85 -7.07 -16.97
C GLN A 264 10.59 -7.43 -15.68
N TYR A 265 9.99 -7.17 -14.52
CA TYR A 265 10.67 -7.29 -13.22
C TYR A 265 10.43 -8.61 -12.50
N SER A 266 9.32 -9.29 -12.76
CA SER A 266 9.07 -10.60 -12.16
C SER A 266 10.07 -11.65 -12.64
N LYS A 267 10.50 -12.51 -11.75
CA LYS A 267 11.45 -13.61 -11.99
C LYS A 267 10.87 -14.93 -11.49
N PRO A 268 11.44 -16.08 -11.91
CA PRO A 268 11.02 -17.38 -11.36
C PRO A 268 11.06 -17.36 -9.83
N GLY A 269 9.98 -17.83 -9.21
CA GLY A 269 9.81 -17.82 -7.76
C GLY A 269 8.97 -16.65 -7.24
N ASP A 270 8.69 -15.62 -8.03
CA ASP A 270 7.78 -14.53 -7.67
C ASP A 270 6.32 -14.94 -7.86
N TYR A 271 5.41 -14.13 -7.31
CA TYR A 271 3.96 -14.32 -7.40
C TYR A 271 3.30 -13.14 -8.11
N VAL A 272 2.22 -13.39 -8.83
CA VAL A 272 1.34 -12.33 -9.34
C VAL A 272 -0.10 -12.62 -8.93
N PHE A 273 -0.68 -11.70 -8.18
CA PHE A 273 -2.09 -11.75 -7.78
C PHE A 273 -2.93 -10.92 -8.74
N PHE A 274 -4.01 -11.51 -9.24
CA PHE A 274 -4.93 -10.85 -10.17
C PHE A 274 -6.31 -10.69 -9.53
N GLN A 275 -6.73 -9.44 -9.35
CA GLN A 275 -8.09 -9.10 -8.94
C GLN A 275 -8.68 -8.02 -9.84
N PHE A 276 -9.67 -8.39 -10.61
CA PHE A 276 -10.44 -7.51 -11.50
C PHE A 276 -11.92 -7.88 -11.43
N GLY A 277 -12.76 -7.16 -12.17
CA GLY A 277 -14.19 -7.42 -12.28
C GLY A 277 -15.04 -6.17 -12.18
N HIS A 278 -14.71 -5.24 -11.25
CA HIS A 278 -15.48 -4.03 -10.99
C HIS A 278 -15.63 -3.12 -12.21
N ASN A 279 -14.67 -3.11 -13.11
CA ASN A 279 -14.70 -2.32 -14.34
C ASN A 279 -15.00 -3.19 -15.56
N ASP A 280 -14.57 -4.45 -15.57
CA ASP A 280 -14.86 -5.41 -16.64
C ASP A 280 -16.37 -5.55 -16.84
N GLN A 281 -17.16 -5.68 -15.77
CA GLN A 281 -18.62 -5.81 -15.82
C GLN A 281 -19.33 -4.67 -16.58
N LYS A 282 -18.70 -3.50 -16.69
CA LYS A 282 -19.25 -2.32 -17.36
C LYS A 282 -19.06 -2.39 -18.89
N LEU A 283 -18.25 -3.31 -19.40
CA LEU A 283 -17.86 -3.39 -20.78
C LEU A 283 -18.43 -4.68 -21.44
N PRO A 284 -19.24 -4.55 -22.53
CA PRO A 284 -19.86 -5.70 -23.19
C PRO A 284 -18.86 -6.76 -23.66
N GLY A 285 -17.64 -6.37 -24.04
CA GLY A 285 -16.58 -7.31 -24.46
C GLY A 285 -15.88 -8.05 -23.33
N LEU A 286 -16.11 -7.67 -22.05
CA LEU A 286 -15.43 -8.22 -20.87
C LEU A 286 -16.38 -8.91 -19.89
N GLN A 287 -17.48 -9.49 -20.41
CA GLN A 287 -18.38 -10.30 -19.60
C GLN A 287 -17.63 -11.45 -18.92
N ALA A 288 -18.09 -11.88 -17.76
CA ALA A 288 -17.42 -12.85 -16.90
C ALA A 288 -16.96 -14.13 -17.65
N LYS A 289 -17.89 -14.81 -18.35
CA LYS A 289 -17.59 -16.04 -19.12
C LYS A 289 -16.97 -15.79 -20.51
N GLY A 290 -16.81 -14.52 -20.89
CA GLY A 290 -16.24 -14.06 -22.17
C GLY A 290 -14.82 -13.53 -22.06
N GLY A 291 -14.66 -12.25 -22.38
CA GLY A 291 -13.34 -11.58 -22.41
C GLY A 291 -12.61 -11.57 -21.07
N TYR A 292 -13.32 -11.41 -19.94
CA TYR A 292 -12.71 -11.49 -18.61
C TYR A 292 -12.02 -12.84 -18.39
N ARG A 293 -12.75 -13.96 -18.62
CA ARG A 293 -12.19 -15.32 -18.52
C ARG A 293 -10.98 -15.51 -19.43
N ALA A 294 -11.10 -15.11 -20.69
CA ALA A 294 -10.03 -15.26 -21.67
C ALA A 294 -8.76 -14.50 -21.27
N ASN A 295 -8.90 -13.28 -20.75
CA ASN A 295 -7.79 -12.47 -20.28
C ASN A 295 -7.11 -13.09 -19.06
N LEU A 296 -7.86 -13.55 -18.06
CA LEU A 296 -7.29 -14.24 -16.89
C LEU A 296 -6.55 -15.53 -17.29
N GLN A 297 -7.11 -16.34 -18.19
CA GLN A 297 -6.44 -17.52 -18.72
C GLN A 297 -5.10 -17.20 -19.38
N ARG A 298 -5.05 -16.09 -20.11
CA ARG A 298 -3.82 -15.62 -20.74
C ARG A 298 -2.78 -15.23 -19.70
N TYR A 299 -3.16 -14.46 -18.66
CA TYR A 299 -2.26 -14.08 -17.55
C TYR A 299 -1.72 -15.32 -16.83
N ILE A 300 -2.57 -16.29 -16.51
CA ILE A 300 -2.16 -17.52 -15.83
C ILE A 300 -1.08 -18.25 -16.65
N LYS A 301 -1.34 -18.50 -17.93
CA LYS A 301 -0.42 -19.25 -18.82
C LYS A 301 0.92 -18.55 -18.99
N GLU A 302 0.92 -17.24 -19.19
CA GLU A 302 2.15 -16.46 -19.37
C GLU A 302 3.02 -16.47 -18.12
N ASN A 303 2.42 -16.33 -16.92
CA ASN A 303 3.16 -16.37 -15.66
C ASN A 303 3.71 -17.77 -15.37
N GLN A 304 2.88 -18.83 -15.53
CA GLN A 304 3.35 -20.22 -15.36
C GLN A 304 4.51 -20.55 -16.31
N ALA A 305 4.43 -20.12 -17.56
CA ALA A 305 5.51 -20.34 -18.54
C ALA A 305 6.81 -19.63 -18.15
N LYS A 306 6.74 -18.59 -17.35
CA LYS A 306 7.89 -17.83 -16.84
C LYS A 306 8.43 -18.36 -15.50
N GLY A 307 7.78 -19.35 -14.89
CA GLY A 307 8.10 -19.83 -13.56
C GLY A 307 7.65 -18.87 -12.44
N VAL A 308 6.71 -17.98 -12.76
CA VAL A 308 6.05 -17.08 -11.83
C VAL A 308 4.72 -17.69 -11.41
N TYR A 309 4.35 -17.58 -10.16
CA TYR A 309 3.20 -18.24 -9.54
C TYR A 309 1.94 -17.34 -9.57
N PRO A 310 0.98 -17.59 -10.49
CA PRO A 310 -0.26 -16.81 -10.52
C PRO A 310 -1.20 -17.22 -9.40
N VAL A 311 -1.85 -16.23 -8.79
CA VAL A 311 -2.91 -16.40 -7.80
C VAL A 311 -4.10 -15.55 -8.25
N LEU A 312 -5.29 -16.10 -8.25
CA LEU A 312 -6.51 -15.33 -8.48
C LEU A 312 -7.10 -14.86 -7.16
N VAL A 313 -7.60 -13.62 -7.15
CA VAL A 313 -8.37 -13.08 -6.03
C VAL A 313 -9.74 -12.70 -6.57
N THR A 314 -10.80 -13.22 -5.98
CA THR A 314 -12.17 -12.87 -6.39
C THR A 314 -12.47 -11.40 -6.05
N PRO A 315 -13.26 -10.67 -6.87
CA PRO A 315 -13.52 -9.25 -6.65
C PRO A 315 -14.27 -8.97 -5.35
N ILE A 316 -13.93 -7.89 -4.65
CA ILE A 316 -14.62 -7.46 -3.42
C ILE A 316 -16.12 -7.27 -3.71
N ALA A 317 -16.97 -7.78 -2.84
CA ALA A 317 -18.41 -7.52 -2.87
C ALA A 317 -18.70 -6.04 -2.57
N ARG A 318 -19.62 -5.44 -3.31
CA ARG A 318 -20.08 -4.07 -3.07
C ARG A 318 -21.11 -4.02 -1.94
N ASN A 319 -21.20 -2.92 -1.24
CA ASN A 319 -22.29 -2.67 -0.29
C ASN A 319 -23.55 -2.14 -1.04
N THR A 320 -24.08 -2.94 -1.97
CA THR A 320 -25.19 -2.56 -2.85
C THR A 320 -26.45 -3.32 -2.52
N TRP A 321 -27.54 -2.55 -2.32
CA TRP A 321 -28.85 -3.05 -1.91
C TRP A 321 -29.96 -2.44 -2.74
N ARG A 322 -30.98 -3.21 -3.06
CA ARG A 322 -32.17 -2.70 -3.72
C ARG A 322 -32.97 -1.85 -2.76
N LEU A 323 -33.26 -0.61 -3.13
CA LEU A 323 -33.99 0.33 -2.26
C LEU A 323 -35.42 -0.10 -1.96
N ARG A 324 -36.06 -0.85 -2.89
CA ARG A 324 -37.46 -1.25 -2.79
C ARG A 324 -37.71 -2.27 -1.68
N ASP A 325 -36.87 -3.27 -1.56
CA ASP A 325 -37.09 -4.43 -0.71
C ASP A 325 -35.92 -4.76 0.23
N GLN A 326 -34.90 -3.91 0.23
CA GLN A 326 -33.70 -4.07 1.05
C GLN A 326 -32.97 -5.41 0.79
N THR A 327 -33.14 -6.00 -0.39
CA THR A 327 -32.41 -7.20 -0.77
C THR A 327 -31.03 -6.84 -1.31
N TYR A 328 -30.04 -7.63 -0.93
CA TYR A 328 -28.67 -7.47 -1.42
C TYR A 328 -28.59 -7.71 -2.94
N LEU A 329 -27.84 -6.87 -3.64
CA LEU A 329 -27.61 -6.97 -5.06
C LEU A 329 -26.16 -7.34 -5.34
N ASP A 330 -25.92 -8.61 -5.61
CA ASP A 330 -24.59 -9.09 -6.03
C ASP A 330 -24.35 -8.78 -7.50
N LEU A 331 -23.37 -7.91 -7.76
CA LEU A 331 -23.01 -7.50 -9.11
C LEU A 331 -21.77 -8.23 -9.66
N LEU A 332 -21.10 -9.04 -8.82
CA LEU A 332 -19.78 -9.58 -9.12
C LEU A 332 -19.70 -11.11 -8.94
N GLU A 333 -20.80 -11.77 -8.58
CA GLU A 333 -20.84 -13.21 -8.34
C GLU A 333 -20.33 -14.01 -9.54
N GLU A 334 -20.78 -13.71 -10.77
CA GLU A 334 -20.33 -14.42 -11.98
C GLU A 334 -18.82 -14.23 -12.25
N PHE A 335 -18.23 -13.10 -11.84
CA PHE A 335 -16.80 -12.83 -11.97
C PHE A 335 -15.99 -13.62 -10.92
N ALA A 336 -16.53 -13.77 -9.72
CA ALA A 336 -15.95 -14.60 -8.67
C ALA A 336 -15.99 -16.09 -9.09
N ASP A 337 -17.13 -16.58 -9.59
CA ASP A 337 -17.28 -17.96 -10.08
C ASP A 337 -16.24 -18.29 -11.15
N VAL A 338 -16.00 -17.40 -12.10
CA VAL A 338 -14.98 -17.59 -13.14
C VAL A 338 -13.58 -17.72 -12.54
N CYS A 339 -13.24 -16.95 -11.50
CA CYS A 339 -11.97 -17.12 -10.79
C CYS A 339 -11.85 -18.51 -10.16
N LEU A 340 -12.90 -18.98 -9.48
CA LEU A 340 -12.95 -20.31 -8.84
C LEU A 340 -12.81 -21.43 -9.88
N GLU A 341 -13.55 -21.34 -10.98
CA GLU A 341 -13.45 -22.30 -12.11
C GLU A 341 -12.04 -22.36 -12.70
N LEU A 342 -11.41 -21.19 -12.93
CA LEU A 342 -10.05 -21.11 -13.46
C LEU A 342 -9.02 -21.65 -12.47
N GLY A 343 -9.17 -21.38 -11.17
CA GLY A 343 -8.31 -21.96 -10.16
C GLY A 343 -8.32 -23.49 -10.19
N ALA A 344 -9.51 -24.08 -10.23
CA ALA A 344 -9.67 -25.54 -10.36
C ALA A 344 -9.10 -26.08 -11.68
N GLN A 345 -9.33 -25.35 -12.78
CA GLN A 345 -8.84 -25.75 -14.11
C GLN A 345 -7.31 -25.76 -14.22
N TYR A 346 -6.62 -24.81 -13.61
CA TYR A 346 -5.17 -24.63 -13.71
C TYR A 346 -4.39 -25.12 -12.48
N GLY A 347 -5.07 -25.62 -11.47
CA GLY A 347 -4.44 -26.07 -10.21
C GLY A 347 -3.70 -24.95 -9.49
N ILE A 348 -4.26 -23.74 -9.45
CA ILE A 348 -3.69 -22.57 -8.78
C ILE A 348 -4.60 -22.09 -7.64
N PRO A 349 -4.04 -21.48 -6.59
CA PRO A 349 -4.84 -20.92 -5.51
C PRO A 349 -5.80 -19.82 -6.01
N VAL A 350 -7.01 -19.83 -5.45
CA VAL A 350 -7.96 -18.70 -5.55
C VAL A 350 -8.30 -18.25 -4.16
N LEU A 351 -8.04 -16.97 -3.89
CA LEU A 351 -8.35 -16.31 -2.63
C LEU A 351 -9.75 -15.73 -2.73
N ASP A 352 -10.72 -16.32 -2.01
CA ASP A 352 -12.13 -15.99 -2.16
C ASP A 352 -12.54 -14.77 -1.34
N LEU A 353 -11.97 -13.61 -1.70
CA LEU A 353 -12.26 -12.33 -1.07
C LEU A 353 -13.73 -11.92 -1.27
N HIS A 354 -14.36 -12.36 -2.38
CA HIS A 354 -15.77 -12.09 -2.63
C HIS A 354 -16.65 -12.70 -1.54
N ALA A 355 -16.47 -13.98 -1.22
CA ALA A 355 -17.24 -14.65 -0.18
C ALA A 355 -17.09 -13.99 1.18
N HIS A 356 -15.87 -13.63 1.59
CA HIS A 356 -15.59 -12.94 2.85
C HIS A 356 -16.24 -11.55 2.92
N SER A 357 -16.05 -10.73 1.88
CA SER A 357 -16.60 -9.37 1.84
C SER A 357 -18.13 -9.36 1.72
N LYS A 358 -18.71 -10.28 0.92
CA LYS A 358 -20.16 -10.49 0.82
C LYS A 358 -20.76 -10.88 2.17
N LYS A 359 -20.13 -11.84 2.87
CA LYS A 359 -20.55 -12.25 4.21
C LYS A 359 -20.56 -11.05 5.17
N TYR A 360 -19.47 -10.26 5.19
CA TYR A 360 -19.39 -9.07 6.04
C TYR A 360 -20.53 -8.07 5.76
N VAL A 361 -20.78 -7.75 4.48
CA VAL A 361 -21.84 -6.81 4.09
C VAL A 361 -23.22 -7.34 4.45
N LEU A 362 -23.48 -8.64 4.28
CA LEU A 362 -24.75 -9.26 4.63
C LEU A 362 -25.00 -9.27 6.14
N GLU A 363 -23.98 -9.58 6.94
CA GLU A 363 -24.09 -9.62 8.41
C GLU A 363 -24.25 -8.22 9.01
N LYS A 364 -23.60 -7.21 8.46
CA LYS A 364 -23.69 -5.82 8.93
C LYS A 364 -24.89 -5.07 8.38
N GLY A 365 -25.32 -5.39 7.17
CA GLY A 365 -26.33 -4.62 6.45
C GLY A 365 -25.81 -3.29 5.90
N LEU A 366 -26.69 -2.59 5.18
CA LEU A 366 -26.32 -1.39 4.41
C LEU A 366 -25.64 -0.30 5.27
N GLN A 367 -26.16 -0.02 6.45
CA GLN A 367 -25.69 1.13 7.25
C GLN A 367 -24.43 0.79 8.04
N ASP A 368 -24.44 -0.34 8.76
CA ASP A 368 -23.34 -0.72 9.66
C ASP A 368 -22.11 -1.23 8.92
N ALA A 369 -22.22 -1.50 7.60
CA ALA A 369 -21.07 -1.78 6.75
C ALA A 369 -20.38 -0.50 6.23
N LYS A 370 -21.04 0.66 6.22
CA LYS A 370 -20.49 1.92 5.66
C LYS A 370 -19.16 2.36 6.27
N PRO A 371 -18.88 2.21 7.57
CA PRO A 371 -17.64 2.70 8.17
C PRO A 371 -16.33 2.18 7.57
N ILE A 372 -16.37 1.05 6.87
CA ILE A 372 -15.20 0.50 6.18
C ILE A 372 -15.09 0.94 4.71
N PHE A 373 -16.07 1.66 4.19
CA PHE A 373 -16.05 2.24 2.86
C PHE A 373 -15.66 3.72 2.93
N PHE A 374 -15.14 4.23 1.81
CA PHE A 374 -14.91 5.66 1.68
C PHE A 374 -16.24 6.42 1.87
N PRO A 375 -16.25 7.58 2.54
CA PRO A 375 -17.48 8.33 2.80
C PRO A 375 -18.31 8.57 1.52
N GLY A 376 -19.55 8.07 1.53
CA GLY A 376 -20.47 8.18 0.39
C GLY A 376 -20.25 7.15 -0.72
N ASP A 377 -19.28 6.27 -0.61
CA ASP A 377 -19.03 5.18 -1.57
C ASP A 377 -19.59 3.83 -1.05
N TYR A 378 -19.92 2.94 -1.97
CA TYR A 378 -20.43 1.59 -1.70
C TYR A 378 -19.57 0.50 -2.31
N THR A 379 -18.43 0.88 -2.89
CA THR A 379 -17.51 0.00 -3.62
C THR A 379 -16.09 0.08 -3.07
N HIS A 380 -15.59 1.32 -2.93
CA HIS A 380 -14.21 1.55 -2.55
C HIS A 380 -14.07 1.64 -1.03
N THR A 381 -13.11 0.95 -0.51
CA THR A 381 -12.80 0.95 0.92
C THR A 381 -12.00 2.21 1.31
N ASN A 382 -12.11 2.58 2.58
CA ASN A 382 -11.12 3.42 3.26
C ASN A 382 -10.01 2.55 3.85
N ASP A 383 -9.10 3.14 4.63
CA ASP A 383 -7.96 2.42 5.21
C ASP A 383 -8.39 1.25 6.13
N PHE A 384 -9.41 1.44 6.96
CA PHE A 384 -9.94 0.39 7.84
C PHE A 384 -10.50 -0.79 7.03
N GLY A 385 -11.29 -0.48 6.00
CA GLY A 385 -11.85 -1.49 5.12
C GLY A 385 -10.78 -2.20 4.31
N ALA A 386 -9.82 -1.47 3.77
CA ALA A 386 -8.69 -2.04 3.03
C ALA A 386 -7.86 -2.98 3.91
N TYR A 387 -7.59 -2.59 5.17
CA TYR A 387 -6.90 -3.44 6.14
C TYR A 387 -7.69 -4.72 6.43
N LYS A 388 -9.00 -4.61 6.65
CA LYS A 388 -9.88 -5.77 6.84
C LYS A 388 -9.86 -6.70 5.62
N MET A 389 -9.98 -6.16 4.40
CA MET A 389 -9.93 -6.95 3.17
C MET A 389 -8.57 -7.63 2.98
N ALA A 390 -7.46 -6.93 3.29
CA ALA A 390 -6.13 -7.52 3.28
C ALA A 390 -6.01 -8.67 4.30
N GLY A 391 -6.66 -8.56 5.46
CA GLY A 391 -6.76 -9.63 6.45
C GLY A 391 -7.46 -10.87 5.90
N TYR A 392 -8.56 -10.71 5.17
CA TYR A 392 -9.23 -11.83 4.48
C TYR A 392 -8.34 -12.47 3.42
N VAL A 393 -7.63 -11.65 2.62
CA VAL A 393 -6.66 -12.16 1.65
C VAL A 393 -5.56 -12.96 2.35
N ALA A 394 -5.02 -12.47 3.45
CA ALA A 394 -4.01 -13.17 4.25
C ALA A 394 -4.53 -14.50 4.83
N GLN A 395 -5.77 -14.52 5.33
CA GLN A 395 -6.44 -15.73 5.78
C GLN A 395 -6.56 -16.76 4.64
N GLU A 396 -7.05 -16.34 3.49
CA GLU A 396 -7.19 -17.21 2.32
C GLU A 396 -5.83 -17.74 1.82
N ILE A 397 -4.76 -16.94 1.86
CA ILE A 397 -3.40 -17.44 1.55
C ILE A 397 -3.03 -18.59 2.50
N ARG A 398 -3.25 -18.45 3.81
CA ARG A 398 -2.98 -19.51 4.78
C ARG A 398 -3.81 -20.76 4.49
N GLU A 399 -5.09 -20.61 4.17
CA GLU A 399 -6.00 -21.73 3.96
C GLU A 399 -5.75 -22.46 2.62
N LYS A 400 -5.61 -21.71 1.53
CA LYS A 400 -5.52 -22.27 0.18
C LYS A 400 -4.10 -22.65 -0.24
N CYS A 401 -3.10 -21.97 0.31
CA CYS A 401 -1.70 -22.21 -0.06
C CYS A 401 -1.00 -23.18 0.90
N LYS A 402 -1.43 -23.27 2.17
CA LYS A 402 -0.89 -24.25 3.11
C LYS A 402 -1.14 -25.69 2.63
N GLY A 403 -0.06 -26.43 2.48
CA GLY A 403 -0.16 -27.83 2.01
C GLY A 403 -0.42 -27.98 0.51
N HIS A 404 -0.35 -26.89 -0.27
CA HIS A 404 -0.41 -26.96 -1.71
C HIS A 404 0.73 -27.83 -2.26
N SER A 405 0.48 -28.63 -3.30
CA SER A 405 1.47 -29.53 -3.90
C SER A 405 2.68 -28.79 -4.47
N GLU A 406 2.46 -27.58 -4.99
CA GLU A 406 3.53 -26.67 -5.42
C GLU A 406 4.13 -25.97 -4.18
N ARG A 407 5.41 -26.25 -3.91
CA ARG A 407 6.12 -25.77 -2.70
C ARG A 407 6.12 -24.24 -2.58
N ALA A 408 6.13 -23.52 -3.69
CA ALA A 408 6.14 -22.06 -3.65
C ALA A 408 4.88 -21.49 -3.01
N TYR A 409 3.70 -22.04 -3.28
CA TYR A 409 2.48 -21.59 -2.62
C TYR A 409 2.49 -21.92 -1.13
N ALA A 410 2.97 -23.11 -0.74
CA ALA A 410 3.14 -23.45 0.68
C ALA A 410 4.10 -22.48 1.39
N TYR A 411 5.19 -22.09 0.74
CA TYR A 411 6.12 -21.08 1.25
C TYR A 411 5.46 -19.71 1.44
N LEU A 412 4.63 -19.29 0.50
CA LEU A 412 3.89 -18.03 0.64
C LEU A 412 3.00 -18.02 1.90
N ALA A 413 2.32 -19.14 2.19
CA ALA A 413 1.51 -19.28 3.39
C ALA A 413 2.34 -19.19 4.69
N GLU A 414 3.58 -19.71 4.66
CA GLU A 414 4.51 -19.63 5.79
C GLU A 414 5.00 -18.20 6.07
N CYS A 415 4.92 -17.30 5.09
CA CYS A 415 5.33 -15.91 5.22
C CYS A 415 4.21 -15.00 5.76
N VAL A 416 2.97 -15.49 5.88
CA VAL A 416 1.84 -14.71 6.36
C VAL A 416 1.84 -14.62 7.89
N THR A 417 1.66 -13.39 8.39
CA THR A 417 1.51 -13.06 9.82
C THR A 417 0.04 -12.77 10.17
N ASP A 418 -0.26 -12.56 11.46
CA ASP A 418 -1.61 -12.18 11.92
C ASP A 418 -1.91 -10.69 11.74
N GLY A 419 -0.94 -9.92 11.19
CA GLY A 419 -1.03 -8.46 11.13
C GLY A 419 -0.86 -7.83 12.52
N PHE A 420 -1.49 -6.69 12.73
CA PHE A 420 -1.34 -5.85 13.92
C PHE A 420 -2.60 -5.81 14.80
N GLY A 421 -3.46 -6.84 14.71
CA GLY A 421 -4.75 -6.85 15.40
C GLY A 421 -5.84 -6.08 14.66
N ALA A 422 -6.95 -5.84 15.33
CA ALA A 422 -8.07 -5.11 14.74
C ALA A 422 -7.74 -3.62 14.58
N TRP A 423 -8.05 -3.07 13.41
CA TRP A 423 -7.98 -1.65 13.13
C TRP A 423 -9.35 -1.19 12.64
N GLU A 424 -10.08 -0.58 13.53
CA GLU A 424 -11.50 -0.22 13.34
C GLU A 424 -11.68 1.28 13.54
N PRO A 425 -12.68 1.90 12.90
CA PRO A 425 -13.04 3.29 13.16
C PRO A 425 -13.34 3.49 14.65
N VAL A 426 -12.77 4.53 15.26
CA VAL A 426 -13.04 4.88 16.66
C VAL A 426 -14.46 5.46 16.74
N GLY A 427 -15.37 4.76 17.41
CA GLY A 427 -16.68 5.22 17.89
C GLY A 427 -17.52 6.04 16.88
N GLN A 428 -18.32 5.37 16.06
CA GLN A 428 -19.51 5.96 15.46
C GLN A 428 -20.76 5.50 16.22
#